data_9a2c73737570f5dac3318b906c6fd2b4
#
_entry.id   9a2c73737570f5dac3318b906c6fd2b4
#
_cell.length_a   1.000
_cell.length_b   1.000
_cell.length_c   1.000
_cell.angle_alpha   90.00
_cell.angle_beta   90.00
_cell.angle_gamma   90.00
#
_symmetry.space_group_name_H-M   'P 1'
#
loop_
_entity.id
_entity.type
_entity.pdbx_description
1 polymer ?
#
loop_
_entity_poly.entity_id
_entity_poly.type
_entity_poly.pdbx_seq_one_letter_code
_entity_poly.pdbx_strand_id
1 'polypeptide(L)'
;MLESKYRLLVLIDQTKSSYTALRNAVNLAKVIDAGIEVFYVKPPMQVVRYDNQIAVMRTLEEERIASKKAMRKLVDTISDIENIPIIYSFTFGNVITEIQNHITKTQPDVVVIGKRKPKMVNFLGDGLTSYLLKNHKGEILISGSDKNLTSYHDVSLGFLDDTSLNNEVEIVQDLKKRTHKPFKLFKIKKTGSQLKKPITFSKPEEQSSVANTVIFEFEEGMDDSNSVSKYIEKNKLGLLCVKRETKQKLSKSIGLNDKAQQTINKTNVPVLVLANKK
;
A
#
# COMPACT_ATOMS: atom_id res chain seq x y z
N MET A 1 -10.05 -23.08 10.26
CA MET A 1 -9.80 -21.67 9.87
C MET A 1 -11.10 -21.20 9.26
N LEU A 2 -11.67 -20.10 9.75
CA LEU A 2 -12.75 -19.43 9.02
C LEU A 2 -12.16 -19.05 7.65
N GLU A 3 -12.80 -19.49 6.57
CA GLU A 3 -12.38 -19.15 5.21
C GLU A 3 -12.61 -17.65 5.01
N SER A 4 -11.60 -16.84 5.29
CA SER A 4 -11.61 -15.44 4.97
C SER A 4 -11.60 -15.25 3.46
N LYS A 5 -12.39 -14.30 2.98
CA LYS A 5 -12.55 -14.02 1.54
C LYS A 5 -11.25 -13.60 0.87
N TYR A 6 -10.40 -12.85 1.58
CA TYR A 6 -9.11 -12.35 1.10
C TYR A 6 -7.96 -12.76 2.01
N ARG A 7 -6.74 -12.76 1.46
CA ARG A 7 -5.49 -13.01 2.18
C ARG A 7 -4.56 -11.83 2.06
N LEU A 8 -4.23 -11.21 3.19
CA LEU A 8 -3.27 -10.11 3.27
C LEU A 8 -1.91 -10.64 3.72
N LEU A 9 -0.87 -10.37 2.94
CA LEU A 9 0.52 -10.63 3.31
C LEU A 9 1.20 -9.33 3.74
N VAL A 10 1.49 -9.18 5.02
CA VAL A 10 2.13 -7.99 5.59
C VAL A 10 3.63 -8.21 5.71
N LEU A 11 4.42 -7.43 4.97
CA LEU A 11 5.86 -7.50 5.02
C LEU A 11 6.40 -6.61 6.15
N ILE A 12 7.10 -7.21 7.10
CA ILE A 12 7.63 -6.52 8.28
C ILE A 12 9.16 -6.56 8.27
N ASP A 13 9.78 -5.45 8.69
CA ASP A 13 11.22 -5.29 8.87
C ASP A 13 11.57 -4.70 10.25
N GLN A 14 10.63 -4.76 11.20
CA GLN A 14 10.73 -4.23 12.56
C GLN A 14 10.93 -2.70 12.65
N THR A 15 10.66 -1.96 11.58
CA THR A 15 10.62 -0.50 11.59
C THR A 15 9.24 0.03 11.98
N LYS A 16 9.17 1.30 12.42
CA LYS A 16 7.91 1.97 12.73
C LYS A 16 6.94 1.94 11.53
N SER A 17 7.44 2.08 10.30
CA SER A 17 6.60 2.04 9.10
C SER A 17 5.98 0.67 8.85
N SER A 18 6.71 -0.42 9.12
CA SER A 18 6.15 -1.76 8.99
C SER A 18 5.10 -2.09 10.07
N TYR A 19 5.23 -1.54 11.28
CA TYR A 19 4.18 -1.64 12.29
C TYR A 19 2.93 -0.84 11.91
N THR A 20 3.09 0.32 11.29
CA THR A 20 1.97 1.09 10.73
C THR A 20 1.30 0.31 9.60
N ALA A 21 2.08 -0.40 8.77
CA ALA A 21 1.55 -1.29 7.73
C ALA A 21 0.68 -2.41 8.32
N LEU A 22 1.12 -3.04 9.40
CA LEU A 22 0.34 -4.08 10.07
C LEU A 22 -0.98 -3.54 10.63
N ARG A 23 -0.97 -2.36 11.26
CA ARG A 23 -2.22 -1.72 11.73
C ARG A 23 -3.18 -1.39 10.58
N ASN A 24 -2.67 -0.88 9.47
CA ASN A 24 -3.49 -0.62 8.28
C ASN A 24 -4.03 -1.91 7.67
N ALA A 25 -3.26 -3.00 7.68
CA ALA A 25 -3.71 -4.31 7.24
C ALA A 25 -4.84 -4.85 8.13
N VAL A 26 -4.73 -4.72 9.44
CA VAL A 26 -5.79 -5.10 10.40
C VAL A 26 -7.08 -4.33 10.12
N ASN A 27 -6.97 -3.01 9.96
CA ASN A 27 -8.15 -2.20 9.65
C ASN A 27 -8.76 -2.55 8.31
N LEU A 28 -7.95 -2.80 7.27
CA LEU A 28 -8.44 -3.25 5.97
C LEU A 28 -9.09 -4.64 6.07
N ALA A 29 -8.46 -5.57 6.76
CA ALA A 29 -8.97 -6.93 6.94
C ALA A 29 -10.36 -6.96 7.57
N LYS A 30 -10.61 -6.10 8.55
CA LYS A 30 -11.95 -5.94 9.18
C LYS A 30 -13.01 -5.41 8.21
N VAL A 31 -12.61 -4.62 7.22
CA VAL A 31 -13.53 -4.09 6.20
C VAL A 31 -13.89 -5.13 5.16
N ILE A 32 -12.90 -5.89 4.67
CA ILE A 32 -13.08 -6.77 3.51
C ILE A 32 -13.17 -8.26 3.86
N ASP A 33 -13.17 -8.61 5.13
CA ASP A 33 -13.16 -9.99 5.61
C ASP A 33 -11.91 -10.76 5.14
N ALA A 34 -10.74 -10.32 5.59
CA ALA A 34 -9.48 -10.90 5.18
C ALA A 34 -8.72 -11.56 6.33
N GLY A 35 -8.04 -12.67 6.04
CA GLY A 35 -7.03 -13.25 6.90
C GLY A 35 -5.69 -12.50 6.75
N ILE A 36 -4.91 -12.44 7.83
CA ILE A 36 -3.62 -11.74 7.85
C ILE A 36 -2.49 -12.72 8.09
N GLU A 37 -1.51 -12.69 7.20
CA GLU A 37 -0.21 -13.30 7.42
C GLU A 37 0.86 -12.21 7.51
N VAL A 38 1.67 -12.25 8.57
CA VAL A 38 2.85 -11.41 8.76
C VAL A 38 4.08 -12.19 8.31
N PHE A 39 4.86 -11.63 7.40
CA PHE A 39 6.08 -12.24 6.91
C PHE A 39 7.30 -11.37 7.20
N TYR A 40 8.27 -11.93 7.89
CA TYR A 40 9.54 -11.29 8.19
C TYR A 40 10.70 -12.05 7.57
N VAL A 41 11.49 -11.35 6.75
CA VAL A 41 12.75 -11.86 6.21
C VAL A 41 13.89 -11.14 6.89
N LYS A 42 14.74 -11.88 7.58
CA LYS A 42 15.97 -11.35 8.17
C LYS A 42 17.12 -11.58 7.20
N PRO A 43 17.80 -10.52 6.70
CA PRO A 43 19.03 -10.73 5.92
C PRO A 43 20.04 -11.49 6.76
N PRO A 44 20.82 -12.40 6.18
CA PRO A 44 21.94 -13.01 6.90
C PRO A 44 22.86 -11.86 7.33
N MET A 45 23.10 -11.77 8.63
CA MET A 45 24.12 -10.84 9.11
C MET A 45 25.43 -11.18 8.43
N GLN A 46 26.26 -10.17 8.15
CA GLN A 46 27.64 -10.40 7.72
C GLN A 46 28.42 -10.98 8.90
N VAL A 47 28.21 -12.26 9.16
CA VAL A 47 28.87 -13.04 10.22
C VAL A 47 30.31 -13.38 9.82
N VAL A 48 30.87 -12.65 8.89
CA VAL A 48 32.22 -12.82 8.32
C VAL A 48 33.34 -12.55 9.33
N ARG A 49 33.03 -12.26 10.60
CA ARG A 49 34.06 -11.94 11.62
C ARG A 49 34.37 -13.09 12.58
N TYR A 50 33.81 -14.25 12.40
CA TYR A 50 34.13 -15.37 13.27
C TYR A 50 34.91 -16.44 12.50
N ASP A 51 36.14 -16.70 12.92
CA ASP A 51 37.01 -17.75 12.35
C ASP A 51 36.50 -19.19 12.65
N ASN A 52 35.41 -19.30 13.41
CA ASN A 52 34.84 -20.59 13.83
C ASN A 52 33.41 -20.76 13.34
N GLN A 53 33.17 -21.72 12.44
CA GLN A 53 31.84 -22.08 11.88
C GLN A 53 30.82 -22.43 12.96
N ILE A 54 31.22 -23.08 14.05
CA ILE A 54 30.33 -23.47 15.15
C ILE A 54 29.81 -22.21 15.87
N ALA A 55 30.66 -21.21 16.12
CA ALA A 55 30.23 -19.94 16.71
C ALA A 55 29.26 -19.20 15.81
N VAL A 56 29.45 -19.22 14.48
CA VAL A 56 28.55 -18.65 13.50
C VAL A 56 27.18 -19.32 13.56
N MET A 57 27.12 -20.64 13.56
CA MET A 57 25.84 -21.37 13.59
C MET A 57 25.08 -21.13 14.90
N ARG A 58 25.80 -21.07 16.03
CA ARG A 58 25.20 -20.76 17.33
C ARG A 58 24.59 -19.37 17.36
N THR A 59 25.31 -18.35 16.88
CA THR A 59 24.82 -16.97 16.80
C THR A 59 23.60 -16.88 15.90
N LEU A 60 23.58 -17.55 14.75
CA LEU A 60 22.42 -17.56 13.84
C LEU A 60 21.21 -18.21 14.52
N GLU A 61 21.39 -19.29 15.27
CA GLU A 61 20.28 -19.94 15.97
C GLU A 61 19.73 -19.09 17.12
N GLU A 62 20.62 -18.46 17.90
CA GLU A 62 20.21 -17.52 18.96
C GLU A 62 19.41 -16.32 18.36
N GLU A 63 19.86 -15.77 17.24
CA GLU A 63 19.15 -14.71 16.53
C GLU A 63 17.82 -15.18 15.96
N ARG A 64 17.74 -16.42 15.47
CA ARG A 64 16.51 -17.03 14.98
C ARG A 64 15.49 -17.13 16.10
N ILE A 65 15.88 -17.64 17.26
CA ILE A 65 15.02 -17.78 18.44
C ILE A 65 14.53 -16.39 18.92
N ALA A 66 15.45 -15.43 19.04
CA ALA A 66 15.12 -14.08 19.47
C ALA A 66 14.14 -13.39 18.50
N SER A 67 14.39 -13.48 17.19
CA SER A 67 13.52 -12.90 16.16
C SER A 67 12.13 -13.54 16.14
N LYS A 68 12.05 -14.86 16.26
CA LYS A 68 10.76 -15.58 16.38
C LYS A 68 9.99 -15.15 17.62
N LYS A 69 10.66 -15.05 18.78
CA LYS A 69 10.03 -14.63 20.03
C LYS A 69 9.49 -13.20 19.95
N ALA A 70 10.28 -12.28 19.39
CA ALA A 70 9.86 -10.89 19.19
C ALA A 70 8.65 -10.78 18.25
N MET A 71 8.68 -11.50 17.12
CA MET A 71 7.61 -11.51 16.15
C MET A 71 6.33 -12.11 16.72
N ARG A 72 6.45 -13.24 17.42
CA ARG A 72 5.30 -13.87 18.10
C ARG A 72 4.65 -12.91 19.08
N LYS A 73 5.44 -12.30 19.96
CA LYS A 73 4.92 -11.33 20.93
C LYS A 73 4.17 -10.18 20.25
N LEU A 74 4.71 -9.64 19.15
CA LEU A 74 4.05 -8.58 18.39
C LEU A 74 2.72 -9.03 17.83
N VAL A 75 2.70 -10.19 17.15
CA VAL A 75 1.51 -10.74 16.49
C VAL A 75 0.44 -11.08 17.51
N ASP A 76 0.80 -11.81 18.58
CA ASP A 76 -0.13 -12.19 19.66
C ASP A 76 -0.74 -10.92 20.29
N THR A 77 0.08 -9.91 20.61
CA THR A 77 -0.42 -8.65 21.18
C THR A 77 -1.44 -7.96 20.29
N ILE A 78 -1.19 -7.88 18.98
CA ILE A 78 -2.11 -7.20 18.06
C ILE A 78 -3.34 -8.06 17.82
N SER A 79 -3.19 -9.38 17.66
CA SER A 79 -4.29 -10.32 17.51
C SER A 79 -5.27 -10.24 18.67
N ASP A 80 -4.77 -10.19 19.91
CA ASP A 80 -5.58 -10.10 21.12
C ASP A 80 -6.31 -8.74 21.24
N ILE A 81 -5.59 -7.63 20.98
CA ILE A 81 -6.19 -6.28 21.07
C ILE A 81 -7.27 -6.07 20.00
N GLU A 82 -7.01 -6.53 18.79
CA GLU A 82 -7.87 -6.27 17.63
C GLU A 82 -8.91 -7.37 17.39
N ASN A 83 -8.83 -8.46 18.16
CA ASN A 83 -9.68 -9.65 18.05
C ASN A 83 -9.74 -10.20 16.61
N ILE A 84 -8.57 -10.33 15.98
CA ILE A 84 -8.41 -10.86 14.62
C ILE A 84 -7.26 -11.87 14.58
N PRO A 85 -7.46 -13.06 14.03
CA PRO A 85 -6.40 -14.05 13.94
C PRO A 85 -5.30 -13.60 12.97
N ILE A 86 -4.06 -13.58 13.44
CA ILE A 86 -2.89 -13.23 12.64
C ILE A 86 -1.91 -14.39 12.71
N ILE A 87 -1.54 -14.94 11.56
CA ILE A 87 -0.46 -15.90 11.47
C ILE A 87 0.86 -15.22 11.14
N TYR A 88 1.99 -15.84 11.44
CA TYR A 88 3.28 -15.27 11.08
C TYR A 88 4.23 -16.33 10.51
N SER A 89 5.05 -15.88 9.58
CA SER A 89 6.12 -16.66 8.96
C SER A 89 7.43 -15.89 9.05
N PHE A 90 8.53 -16.62 9.19
CA PHE A 90 9.85 -16.05 9.34
C PHE A 90 10.89 -16.88 8.59
N THR A 91 11.81 -16.22 7.90
CA THR A 91 12.95 -16.84 7.23
C THR A 91 14.20 -15.97 7.27
N PHE A 92 15.36 -16.60 7.04
CA PHE A 92 16.60 -15.93 6.72
C PHE A 92 16.86 -16.00 5.22
N GLY A 93 17.39 -14.93 4.65
CA GLY A 93 17.78 -14.97 3.25
C GLY A 93 17.84 -13.59 2.59
N ASN A 94 18.00 -13.60 1.27
CA ASN A 94 17.86 -12.37 0.49
C ASN A 94 16.40 -11.91 0.50
N VAL A 95 16.18 -10.68 0.95
CA VAL A 95 14.83 -10.15 1.21
C VAL A 95 13.92 -10.27 -0.03
N ILE A 96 14.41 -9.87 -1.19
CA ILE A 96 13.60 -9.90 -2.42
C ILE A 96 13.30 -11.33 -2.84
N THR A 97 14.29 -12.21 -2.82
CA THR A 97 14.15 -13.63 -3.22
C THR A 97 13.17 -14.36 -2.30
N GLU A 98 13.32 -14.21 -0.98
CA GLU A 98 12.46 -14.88 -0.02
C GLU A 98 11.01 -14.37 -0.08
N ILE A 99 10.81 -13.06 -0.26
CA ILE A 99 9.47 -12.50 -0.46
C ILE A 99 8.84 -13.02 -1.75
N GLN A 100 9.60 -13.09 -2.85
CA GLN A 100 9.11 -13.62 -4.11
C GLN A 100 8.67 -15.09 -3.98
N ASN A 101 9.51 -15.92 -3.37
CA ASN A 101 9.23 -17.34 -3.14
C ASN A 101 7.96 -17.51 -2.28
N HIS A 102 7.85 -16.69 -1.22
CA HIS A 102 6.70 -16.73 -0.33
C HIS A 102 5.40 -16.30 -1.03
N ILE A 103 5.42 -15.18 -1.79
CA ILE A 103 4.28 -14.73 -2.60
C ILE A 103 3.87 -15.80 -3.62
N THR A 104 4.85 -16.43 -4.30
CA THR A 104 4.56 -17.50 -5.27
C THR A 104 3.90 -18.70 -4.62
N LYS A 105 4.31 -19.05 -3.41
CA LYS A 105 3.77 -20.19 -2.65
C LYS A 105 2.37 -19.91 -2.07
N THR A 106 2.16 -18.71 -1.50
CA THR A 106 0.94 -18.39 -0.74
C THR A 106 -0.13 -17.68 -1.56
N GLN A 107 0.25 -17.08 -2.70
CA GLN A 107 -0.65 -16.36 -3.60
C GLN A 107 -1.57 -15.37 -2.86
N PRO A 108 -1.03 -14.39 -2.11
CA PRO A 108 -1.85 -13.43 -1.39
C PRO A 108 -2.61 -12.52 -2.35
N ASP A 109 -3.82 -12.11 -1.96
CA ASP A 109 -4.62 -11.15 -2.73
C ASP A 109 -4.04 -9.74 -2.63
N VAL A 110 -3.54 -9.37 -1.44
CA VAL A 110 -2.92 -8.06 -1.20
C VAL A 110 -1.59 -8.21 -0.49
N VAL A 111 -0.56 -7.61 -1.03
CA VAL A 111 0.73 -7.43 -0.34
C VAL A 111 0.75 -6.07 0.35
N VAL A 112 1.02 -6.04 1.66
CA VAL A 112 1.02 -4.81 2.46
C VAL A 112 2.43 -4.44 2.86
N ILE A 113 2.82 -3.20 2.56
CA ILE A 113 4.15 -2.66 2.87
C ILE A 113 4.08 -1.31 3.58
N GLY A 114 5.07 -1.03 4.42
CA GLY A 114 5.24 0.26 5.07
C GLY A 114 5.88 1.30 4.15
N LYS A 115 5.34 2.51 4.14
CA LYS A 115 5.98 3.64 3.44
C LYS A 115 7.22 4.07 4.22
N ARG A 116 8.39 3.94 3.62
CA ARG A 116 9.63 4.46 4.19
C ARG A 116 9.78 5.95 3.89
N LYS A 117 10.35 6.71 4.83
CA LYS A 117 10.73 8.11 4.55
C LYS A 117 11.86 8.10 3.51
N PRO A 118 11.77 8.91 2.46
CA PRO A 118 12.82 8.96 1.45
C PRO A 118 14.13 9.45 2.11
N LYS A 119 15.17 8.63 2.06
CA LYS A 119 16.53 9.11 2.26
C LYS A 119 16.98 9.73 0.93
N MET A 120 16.76 11.02 0.76
CA MET A 120 17.18 11.87 -0.39
C MET A 120 16.87 11.38 -1.82
N VAL A 121 16.25 10.21 -2.00
CA VAL A 121 15.89 9.63 -3.31
C VAL A 121 14.46 9.11 -3.25
N ASN A 122 13.75 9.13 -4.36
CA ASN A 122 12.34 8.76 -4.51
C ASN A 122 11.99 7.46 -3.77
N PHE A 123 11.00 7.52 -2.88
CA PHE A 123 10.49 6.37 -2.10
C PHE A 123 10.16 5.14 -2.98
N LEU A 124 9.59 5.35 -4.16
CA LEU A 124 9.29 4.29 -5.11
C LEU A 124 10.55 3.72 -5.80
N GLY A 125 11.72 4.28 -5.56
CA GLY A 125 13.02 3.76 -5.99
C GLY A 125 13.63 2.73 -5.04
N ASP A 126 13.09 2.56 -3.81
CA ASP A 126 13.58 1.54 -2.88
C ASP A 126 13.37 0.13 -3.46
N GLY A 127 14.39 -0.70 -3.36
CA GLY A 127 14.47 -1.99 -4.05
C GLY A 127 13.20 -2.84 -3.92
N LEU A 128 12.65 -3.04 -2.72
CA LEU A 128 11.47 -3.88 -2.49
C LEU A 128 10.18 -3.28 -3.05
N THR A 129 9.88 -2.00 -2.78
CA THR A 129 8.66 -1.35 -3.26
C THR A 129 8.64 -1.30 -4.79
N SER A 130 9.76 -0.90 -5.39
CA SER A 130 9.94 -0.90 -6.84
C SER A 130 9.80 -2.30 -7.44
N TYR A 131 10.37 -3.30 -6.77
CA TYR A 131 10.27 -4.70 -7.18
C TYR A 131 8.80 -5.17 -7.18
N LEU A 132 8.07 -4.94 -6.09
CA LEU A 132 6.66 -5.34 -5.98
C LEU A 132 5.78 -4.65 -7.02
N LEU A 133 5.94 -3.34 -7.22
CA LEU A 133 5.18 -2.60 -8.21
C LEU A 133 5.39 -3.12 -9.64
N LYS A 134 6.60 -3.62 -9.94
CA LYS A 134 6.94 -4.18 -11.26
C LYS A 134 6.50 -5.63 -11.45
N ASN A 135 6.62 -6.45 -10.41
CA ASN A 135 6.59 -7.91 -10.56
C ASN A 135 5.39 -8.57 -9.89
N HIS A 136 4.82 -7.98 -8.81
CA HIS A 136 3.65 -8.55 -8.18
C HIS A 136 2.39 -8.26 -9.01
N LYS A 137 1.58 -9.30 -9.27
CA LYS A 137 0.38 -9.18 -10.12
C LYS A 137 -0.89 -8.80 -9.34
N GLY A 138 -0.92 -9.06 -8.04
CA GLY A 138 -2.03 -8.70 -7.15
C GLY A 138 -2.02 -7.24 -6.70
N GLU A 139 -2.89 -6.92 -5.79
CA GLU A 139 -3.00 -5.60 -5.18
C GLU A 139 -1.84 -5.35 -4.22
N ILE A 140 -1.45 -4.07 -4.07
CA ILE A 140 -0.42 -3.65 -3.10
C ILE A 140 -0.98 -2.52 -2.25
N LEU A 141 -1.03 -2.72 -0.94
CA LEU A 141 -1.33 -1.64 0.01
C LEU A 141 -0.01 -1.03 0.51
N ILE A 142 0.20 0.24 0.16
CA ILE A 142 1.31 1.05 0.68
C ILE A 142 0.76 1.85 1.85
N SER A 143 1.13 1.53 3.08
CA SER A 143 0.63 2.23 4.26
C SER A 143 1.19 3.66 4.33
N GLY A 144 0.41 4.59 4.85
CA GLY A 144 0.91 5.94 5.15
C GLY A 144 1.99 5.92 6.25
N SER A 145 2.79 6.98 6.35
CA SER A 145 3.88 7.05 7.32
C SER A 145 3.41 7.18 8.78
N ASP A 146 2.31 7.92 9.01
CA ASP A 146 1.85 8.27 10.36
C ASP A 146 0.32 8.16 10.54
N LYS A 147 -0.45 7.93 9.47
CA LYS A 147 -1.91 7.80 9.55
C LYS A 147 -2.33 6.35 9.36
N ASN A 148 -3.04 5.84 10.36
CA ASN A 148 -3.77 4.59 10.23
C ASN A 148 -5.05 4.81 9.42
N LEU A 149 -5.55 3.78 8.80
CA LEU A 149 -6.91 3.73 8.29
C LEU A 149 -7.84 3.98 9.51
N THR A 150 -8.47 5.16 9.57
CA THR A 150 -9.05 5.66 10.83
C THR A 150 -10.41 5.09 11.18
N SER A 151 -11.06 4.43 10.25
CA SER A 151 -12.35 3.77 10.50
C SER A 151 -12.56 2.66 9.51
N TYR A 152 -12.86 1.49 10.00
CA TYR A 152 -13.22 0.34 9.16
C TYR A 152 -14.73 0.26 8.86
N HIS A 153 -15.57 1.05 9.56
CA HIS A 153 -17.01 1.06 9.33
C HIS A 153 -17.46 2.05 8.25
N ASP A 154 -16.64 3.07 7.97
CA ASP A 154 -17.00 4.12 7.01
C ASP A 154 -15.75 4.81 6.45
N VAL A 155 -15.03 4.08 5.61
CA VAL A 155 -13.77 4.55 5.03
C VAL A 155 -14.04 5.59 3.94
N SER A 156 -13.45 6.78 4.05
CA SER A 156 -13.48 7.76 2.96
C SER A 156 -12.58 7.29 1.82
N LEU A 157 -13.18 6.86 0.71
CA LEU A 157 -12.47 6.37 -0.47
C LEU A 157 -12.19 7.47 -1.48
N GLY A 158 -10.94 7.53 -1.96
CA GLY A 158 -10.54 8.37 -3.07
C GLY A 158 -10.01 7.54 -4.22
N PHE A 159 -10.21 8.03 -5.44
CA PHE A 159 -9.72 7.40 -6.66
C PHE A 159 -8.93 8.41 -7.46
N LEU A 160 -7.74 8.02 -7.90
CA LEU A 160 -6.94 8.83 -8.81
C LEU A 160 -7.29 8.40 -10.24
N ASP A 161 -7.93 9.28 -10.99
CA ASP A 161 -8.52 9.11 -12.32
C ASP A 161 -9.78 8.19 -12.42
N ASP A 162 -10.49 8.30 -13.55
CA ASP A 162 -11.72 7.52 -13.83
C ASP A 162 -11.47 6.02 -13.91
N THR A 163 -10.28 5.61 -14.38
CA THR A 163 -9.95 4.21 -14.55
C THR A 163 -9.83 3.49 -13.22
N SER A 164 -9.41 4.21 -12.18
CA SER A 164 -9.36 3.68 -10.81
C SER A 164 -10.76 3.53 -10.20
N LEU A 165 -11.65 4.50 -10.44
CA LEU A 165 -13.03 4.45 -9.94
C LEU A 165 -13.83 3.33 -10.59
N ASN A 166 -13.71 3.17 -11.90
CA ASN A 166 -14.45 2.18 -12.70
C ASN A 166 -13.78 0.80 -12.69
N ASN A 167 -12.78 0.60 -11.83
CA ASN A 167 -12.11 -0.69 -11.74
C ASN A 167 -13.05 -1.74 -11.14
N GLU A 168 -13.20 -2.86 -11.83
CA GLU A 168 -14.04 -4.00 -11.43
C GLU A 168 -13.32 -4.97 -10.48
N VAL A 169 -12.18 -4.57 -9.91
CA VAL A 169 -11.49 -5.38 -8.91
C VAL A 169 -12.40 -5.60 -7.70
N GLU A 170 -12.58 -6.86 -7.33
CA GLU A 170 -13.57 -7.28 -6.32
C GLU A 170 -13.37 -6.58 -4.97
N ILE A 171 -12.12 -6.41 -4.54
CA ILE A 171 -11.79 -5.69 -3.30
C ILE A 171 -12.30 -4.24 -3.30
N VAL A 172 -12.27 -3.56 -4.46
CA VAL A 172 -12.80 -2.19 -4.59
C VAL A 172 -14.32 -2.19 -4.48
N GLN A 173 -14.98 -3.18 -5.06
CA GLN A 173 -16.44 -3.31 -4.97
C GLN A 173 -16.87 -3.57 -3.52
N ASP A 174 -16.15 -4.42 -2.80
CA ASP A 174 -16.44 -4.69 -1.39
C ASP A 174 -16.17 -3.48 -0.49
N LEU A 175 -15.10 -2.72 -0.76
CA LEU A 175 -14.86 -1.44 -0.10
C LEU A 175 -15.99 -0.43 -0.37
N LYS A 176 -16.47 -0.33 -1.62
CA LYS A 176 -17.57 0.56 -1.98
C LYS A 176 -18.87 0.21 -1.27
N LYS A 177 -19.19 -1.07 -1.13
CA LYS A 177 -20.40 -1.55 -0.42
C LYS A 177 -20.39 -1.22 1.06
N ARG A 178 -19.20 -1.07 1.65
CA ARG A 178 -18.99 -0.85 3.08
C ARG A 178 -18.78 0.61 3.49
N THR A 179 -18.83 1.54 2.52
CA THR A 179 -18.74 2.97 2.80
C THR A 179 -20.02 3.69 2.44
N HIS A 180 -20.50 4.55 3.35
CA HIS A 180 -21.66 5.44 3.13
C HIS A 180 -21.22 6.84 2.68
N LYS A 181 -19.93 7.15 2.75
CA LYS A 181 -19.39 8.45 2.32
C LYS A 181 -19.31 8.54 0.80
N PRO A 182 -19.48 9.75 0.24
CA PRO A 182 -19.26 9.98 -1.17
C PRO A 182 -17.84 9.57 -1.59
N PHE A 183 -17.74 8.93 -2.74
CA PHE A 183 -16.44 8.65 -3.36
C PHE A 183 -15.83 9.95 -3.85
N LYS A 184 -14.52 10.10 -3.70
CA LYS A 184 -13.79 11.27 -4.15
C LYS A 184 -12.95 10.91 -5.36
N LEU A 185 -13.27 11.49 -6.51
CA LEU A 185 -12.54 11.28 -7.74
C LEU A 185 -11.62 12.46 -8.04
N PHE A 186 -10.33 12.20 -8.12
CA PHE A 186 -9.30 13.19 -8.43
C PHE A 186 -8.89 13.06 -9.89
N LYS A 187 -9.23 14.05 -10.72
CA LYS A 187 -8.88 14.12 -12.14
C LYS A 187 -7.80 15.16 -12.36
N ILE A 188 -6.76 14.81 -13.10
CA ILE A 188 -5.73 15.74 -13.55
C ILE A 188 -5.91 15.92 -15.06
N LYS A 189 -6.46 17.09 -15.45
CA LYS A 189 -6.68 17.42 -16.87
C LYS A 189 -5.37 17.89 -17.50
N LYS A 190 -5.07 17.37 -18.69
CA LYS A 190 -3.99 17.93 -19.52
C LYS A 190 -4.43 19.31 -20.03
N THR A 191 -3.58 20.30 -19.85
CA THR A 191 -3.83 21.64 -20.39
C THR A 191 -3.76 21.58 -21.91
N GLY A 192 -4.90 21.41 -22.57
CA GLY A 192 -5.03 21.63 -24.00
C GLY A 192 -5.02 23.15 -24.24
N SER A 193 -4.16 23.58 -25.13
CA SER A 193 -4.01 24.97 -25.59
C SER A 193 -5.36 25.70 -25.70
N GLN A 194 -5.69 26.54 -24.75
CA GLN A 194 -6.36 27.84 -24.90
C GLN A 194 -6.78 28.41 -23.53
N LEU A 195 -6.27 29.61 -23.28
CA LEU A 195 -6.69 30.57 -22.26
C LEU A 195 -6.40 30.27 -20.79
N LYS A 196 -5.35 30.90 -20.30
CA LYS A 196 -5.05 31.14 -18.88
C LYS A 196 -6.25 31.75 -18.18
N LYS A 197 -7.06 30.96 -17.50
CA LYS A 197 -7.97 31.45 -16.46
C LYS A 197 -7.34 31.16 -15.10
N PRO A 198 -7.44 32.11 -14.13
CA PRO A 198 -6.91 31.89 -12.80
C PRO A 198 -7.58 30.70 -12.15
N ILE A 199 -6.82 29.95 -11.36
CA ILE A 199 -7.24 28.77 -10.60
C ILE A 199 -8.36 29.18 -9.65
N THR A 200 -9.58 29.04 -10.08
CA THR A 200 -10.75 29.10 -9.21
C THR A 200 -10.99 27.67 -8.74
N PHE A 201 -10.95 27.48 -7.42
CA PHE A 201 -11.47 26.26 -6.81
C PHE A 201 -12.94 26.16 -7.18
N SER A 202 -13.25 25.48 -8.26
CA SER A 202 -14.63 25.25 -8.67
C SER A 202 -15.33 24.48 -7.57
N LYS A 203 -16.47 24.98 -7.12
CA LYS A 203 -17.40 24.23 -6.31
C LYS A 203 -17.71 22.92 -7.03
N PRO A 204 -17.93 21.79 -6.30
CA PRO A 204 -18.24 20.53 -6.94
C PRO A 204 -19.44 20.72 -7.88
N GLU A 205 -19.20 20.63 -9.18
CA GLU A 205 -20.27 20.46 -10.14
C GLU A 205 -20.77 19.03 -10.01
N GLU A 206 -22.01 18.90 -9.54
CA GLU A 206 -22.76 17.66 -9.52
C GLU A 206 -23.06 17.23 -10.97
N GLN A 207 -22.07 16.68 -11.64
CA GLN A 207 -22.26 15.95 -12.90
C GLN A 207 -21.63 14.56 -12.76
N SER A 208 -22.39 13.61 -12.25
CA SER A 208 -22.02 12.23 -12.50
C SER A 208 -23.21 11.28 -12.48
N SER A 209 -23.28 10.48 -13.53
CA SER A 209 -24.10 9.28 -13.64
C SER A 209 -23.70 8.16 -12.66
N VAL A 210 -22.70 8.37 -11.80
CA VAL A 210 -22.31 7.45 -10.73
C VAL A 210 -22.83 8.03 -9.41
N ALA A 211 -23.91 7.45 -8.91
CA ALA A 211 -24.50 7.83 -7.63
C ALA A 211 -23.43 7.93 -6.55
N ASN A 212 -23.44 9.06 -5.80
CA ASN A 212 -22.59 9.30 -4.65
C ASN A 212 -21.08 9.52 -4.94
N THR A 213 -20.73 10.22 -6.04
CA THR A 213 -19.34 10.56 -6.37
C THR A 213 -19.14 12.07 -6.44
N VAL A 214 -18.10 12.59 -5.75
CA VAL A 214 -17.66 13.98 -5.81
C VAL A 214 -16.37 14.06 -6.63
N ILE A 215 -16.39 14.85 -7.71
CA ILE A 215 -15.27 14.97 -8.64
C ILE A 215 -14.46 16.22 -8.30
N PHE A 216 -13.14 16.07 -8.20
CA PHE A 216 -12.19 17.14 -8.02
C PHE A 216 -11.26 17.20 -9.22
N GLU A 217 -11.30 18.30 -9.97
CA GLU A 217 -10.50 18.50 -11.15
C GLU A 217 -9.32 19.41 -10.86
N PHE A 218 -8.14 18.98 -11.28
CA PHE A 218 -6.88 19.73 -11.16
C PHE A 218 -6.32 19.96 -12.55
N GLU A 219 -5.88 21.17 -12.84
CA GLU A 219 -5.19 21.45 -14.10
C GLU A 219 -3.74 21.00 -14.03
N GLU A 220 -3.22 20.48 -15.15
CA GLU A 220 -1.82 20.08 -15.27
C GLU A 220 -0.92 21.32 -15.19
N GLY A 221 -0.09 21.39 -14.14
CA GLY A 221 0.86 22.45 -13.89
C GLY A 221 2.07 21.96 -13.11
N MET A 222 3.05 22.85 -12.85
CA MET A 222 4.26 22.47 -12.10
C MET A 222 3.98 21.93 -10.68
N ASP A 223 2.77 22.10 -10.14
CA ASP A 223 2.44 21.81 -8.75
C ASP A 223 1.15 20.97 -8.55
N ASP A 224 0.65 20.32 -9.61
CA ASP A 224 -0.60 19.54 -9.58
C ASP A 224 -0.56 18.39 -8.56
N SER A 225 0.54 17.65 -8.49
CA SER A 225 0.70 16.58 -7.50
C SER A 225 0.77 17.09 -6.05
N ASN A 226 1.30 18.28 -5.80
CA ASN A 226 1.25 18.94 -4.49
C ASN A 226 -0.18 19.36 -4.14
N SER A 227 -0.90 19.92 -5.11
CA SER A 227 -2.27 20.36 -4.92
C SER A 227 -3.20 19.20 -4.60
N VAL A 228 -3.09 18.10 -5.36
CA VAL A 228 -3.83 16.85 -5.09
C VAL A 228 -3.48 16.29 -3.70
N SER A 229 -2.19 16.21 -3.36
CA SER A 229 -1.75 15.65 -2.08
C SER A 229 -2.21 16.50 -0.88
N LYS A 230 -2.09 17.81 -0.95
CA LYS A 230 -2.60 18.74 0.07
C LYS A 230 -4.12 18.62 0.23
N TYR A 231 -4.83 18.48 -0.89
CA TYR A 231 -6.28 18.31 -0.86
C TYR A 231 -6.69 16.98 -0.21
N ILE A 232 -6.03 15.89 -0.55
CA ILE A 232 -6.23 14.57 0.05
C ILE A 232 -6.04 14.62 1.57
N GLU A 233 -4.98 15.28 2.04
CA GLU A 233 -4.69 15.42 3.47
C GLU A 233 -5.72 16.29 4.20
N LYS A 234 -6.10 17.44 3.61
CA LYS A 234 -7.10 18.35 4.18
C LYS A 234 -8.48 17.69 4.33
N ASN A 235 -8.85 16.85 3.40
CA ASN A 235 -10.17 16.19 3.36
C ASN A 235 -10.22 14.85 4.10
N LYS A 236 -9.22 14.53 4.92
CA LYS A 236 -9.17 13.34 5.78
C LYS A 236 -9.55 12.06 5.01
N LEU A 237 -8.97 11.88 3.81
CA LEU A 237 -9.15 10.67 3.05
C LEU A 237 -8.65 9.47 3.85
N GLY A 238 -9.41 8.37 3.87
CA GLY A 238 -9.03 7.15 4.57
C GLY A 238 -8.15 6.25 3.72
N LEU A 239 -8.49 6.10 2.44
CA LEU A 239 -7.77 5.24 1.49
C LEU A 239 -7.82 5.84 0.09
N LEU A 240 -6.66 5.91 -0.58
CA LEU A 240 -6.54 6.31 -1.98
C LEU A 240 -6.35 5.07 -2.85
N CYS A 241 -7.22 4.87 -3.83
CA CYS A 241 -7.11 3.82 -4.83
C CYS A 241 -6.45 4.37 -6.10
N VAL A 242 -5.42 3.67 -6.59
CA VAL A 242 -4.66 4.04 -7.78
C VAL A 242 -4.49 2.82 -8.68
N LYS A 243 -4.85 2.94 -9.95
CA LYS A 243 -4.68 1.85 -10.91
C LYS A 243 -3.24 1.77 -11.38
N ARG A 244 -2.72 0.56 -11.51
CA ARG A 244 -1.43 0.28 -12.14
C ARG A 244 -1.58 0.44 -13.65
N GLU A 245 -0.64 1.08 -14.31
CA GLU A 245 -0.64 1.15 -15.77
C GLU A 245 0.00 -0.10 -16.38
N THR A 246 -0.62 -0.61 -17.45
CA THR A 246 0.00 -1.61 -18.32
C THR A 246 1.06 -0.91 -19.16
N LYS A 247 2.28 -1.43 -19.17
CA LYS A 247 3.36 -0.95 -20.03
C LYS A 247 2.93 -1.00 -21.50
N GLN A 248 2.47 0.09 -22.05
CA GLN A 248 2.57 0.36 -23.47
C GLN A 248 3.69 1.38 -23.66
N LYS A 249 4.81 0.92 -24.26
CA LYS A 249 5.94 1.69 -24.79
C LYS A 249 6.98 2.23 -23.78
N LEU A 250 8.17 1.63 -23.88
CA LEU A 250 9.53 2.22 -23.84
C LEU A 250 9.94 3.23 -22.75
N SER A 251 9.16 3.49 -21.71
CA SER A 251 9.63 4.31 -20.61
C SER A 251 10.03 3.43 -19.40
N LYS A 252 11.08 3.81 -18.70
CA LYS A 252 11.59 3.20 -17.46
C LYS A 252 10.60 3.34 -16.27
N SER A 253 9.31 3.57 -16.52
CA SER A 253 8.31 3.82 -15.47
C SER A 253 7.91 2.53 -14.76
N ILE A 254 7.85 2.61 -13.47
CA ILE A 254 7.60 1.55 -12.48
C ILE A 254 6.09 1.25 -12.44
N GLY A 255 5.45 0.75 -13.45
CA GLY A 255 4.05 0.29 -13.37
C GLY A 255 2.98 1.27 -12.83
N LEU A 256 3.34 2.51 -12.55
CA LEU A 256 2.48 3.64 -12.21
C LEU A 256 2.89 4.82 -13.10
N ASN A 257 1.93 5.69 -13.45
CA ASN A 257 2.28 6.94 -14.14
C ASN A 257 3.03 7.89 -13.18
N ASP A 258 3.77 8.84 -13.74
CA ASP A 258 4.60 9.76 -12.96
C ASP A 258 3.77 10.59 -11.97
N LYS A 259 2.54 10.94 -12.32
CA LYS A 259 1.63 11.71 -11.46
C LYS A 259 1.16 10.87 -10.26
N ALA A 260 0.79 9.62 -10.48
CA ALA A 260 0.45 8.69 -9.40
C ALA A 260 1.64 8.47 -8.46
N GLN A 261 2.84 8.28 -9.00
CA GLN A 261 4.06 8.15 -8.20
C GLN A 261 4.33 9.39 -7.34
N GLN A 262 4.23 10.57 -7.92
CA GLN A 262 4.43 11.83 -7.20
C GLN A 262 3.36 12.02 -6.12
N THR A 263 2.10 11.75 -6.42
CA THR A 263 1.00 11.82 -5.45
C THR A 263 1.22 10.85 -4.29
N ILE A 264 1.58 9.60 -4.58
CA ILE A 264 1.90 8.60 -3.55
C ILE A 264 3.08 9.04 -2.68
N ASN A 265 4.12 9.61 -3.28
CA ASN A 265 5.30 10.08 -2.55
C ASN A 265 4.95 11.21 -1.56
N LYS A 266 4.08 12.11 -1.95
CA LYS A 266 3.73 13.32 -1.20
C LYS A 266 2.61 13.13 -0.18
N THR A 267 1.73 12.14 -0.35
CA THR A 267 0.62 11.89 0.58
C THR A 267 1.00 10.94 1.71
N ASN A 268 0.44 11.15 2.91
CA ASN A 268 0.57 10.26 4.06
C ASN A 268 -0.62 9.30 4.22
N VAL A 269 -1.57 9.36 3.32
CA VAL A 269 -2.74 8.45 3.32
C VAL A 269 -2.32 7.07 2.80
N PRO A 270 -2.89 5.97 3.34
CA PRO A 270 -2.71 4.65 2.76
C PRO A 270 -3.14 4.61 1.30
N VAL A 271 -2.36 3.95 0.45
CA VAL A 271 -2.63 3.85 -0.99
C VAL A 271 -2.78 2.38 -1.40
N LEU A 272 -3.93 2.04 -1.96
CA LEU A 272 -4.18 0.74 -2.57
C LEU A 272 -3.88 0.82 -4.07
N VAL A 273 -2.80 0.18 -4.48
CA VAL A 273 -2.42 0.06 -5.89
C VAL A 273 -3.16 -1.15 -6.46
N LEU A 274 -4.07 -0.89 -7.37
CA LEU A 274 -4.94 -1.89 -7.98
C LEU A 274 -4.22 -2.63 -9.10
N ALA A 275 -4.43 -3.94 -9.15
CA ALA A 275 -3.95 -4.77 -10.24
C ALA A 275 -4.64 -4.40 -11.57
N ASN A 276 -3.94 -4.66 -12.66
CA ASN A 276 -4.57 -4.67 -13.97
C ASN A 276 -5.15 -6.08 -14.20
N LYS A 277 -6.46 -6.20 -14.17
CA LYS A 277 -7.10 -7.39 -14.75
C LYS A 277 -6.88 -7.35 -16.27
N LYS A 278 -6.36 -8.44 -16.81
CA LYS A 278 -6.31 -8.68 -18.26
C LYS A 278 -7.72 -8.88 -18.80
#